data_3535e73c0b33db404fac7f61ac66b2e8
#
_entry.id   3535e73c0b33db404fac7f61ac66b2e8
#
_cell.length_a   1.000
_cell.length_b   1.000
_cell.length_c   1.000
_cell.angle_alpha   90.00
_cell.angle_beta   90.00
_cell.angle_gamma   90.00
#
_symmetry.space_group_name_H-M   'P 1'
#
loop_
_entity.id
_entity.type
_entity.pdbx_description
1 polymer ?
#
loop_
_entity_poly.entity_id
_entity_poly.type
_entity_poly.pdbx_seq_one_letter_code
_entity_poly.pdbx_strand_id
1 'polypeptide(L)'
;YDHGLQLPDDITLIWPDDNYGYFKRLSNPTEQKRSGRSGVYYHSSYLGRPHNYLWMNTTSPALMYEELRKAYDSTADRIWLLNAGDIKLCEFAVDYFLNLAYDIDAFDYQRTVNYRTEWTCDMLGSQYKGDIADIFRSFYDLAFQRKPECMGFGSQWTNDAHGREVNVDTEFSLTNYGEAQRRIAEYTRIGAKAERMLAQMPADKRACFYENVYYQVKGCELMNRTILYGQRNRWYALQQRAATDTWAKQSTECFDSLETITKRYNTMLNGKWNHV
;
A
#
# COMPACT_ATOMS: atom_id res chain seq x y z
N TYR A 1 -14.41 23.14 13.21
CA TYR A 1 -15.84 22.82 13.22
C TYR A 1 -16.29 22.35 14.60
N ASP A 2 -15.63 21.35 15.19
CA ASP A 2 -15.99 20.77 16.49
C ASP A 2 -15.84 21.74 17.68
N HIS A 3 -15.17 22.87 17.47
CA HIS A 3 -15.05 23.97 18.46
C HIS A 3 -16.12 25.06 18.29
N GLY A 4 -17.24 24.75 17.64
CA GLY A 4 -18.42 25.62 17.56
C GLY A 4 -18.50 26.52 16.34
N LEU A 5 -17.71 26.25 15.28
CA LEU A 5 -17.90 26.94 14.00
C LEU A 5 -19.30 26.64 13.44
N GLN A 6 -20.09 27.71 13.26
CA GLN A 6 -21.42 27.61 12.66
C GLN A 6 -21.31 27.78 11.15
N LEU A 7 -21.91 26.86 10.39
CA LEU A 7 -21.97 26.91 8.95
C LEU A 7 -23.44 26.87 8.48
N PRO A 8 -23.78 27.55 7.37
CA PRO A 8 -25.07 27.40 6.70
C PRO A 8 -25.40 25.93 6.46
N ASP A 9 -26.68 25.56 6.56
CA ASP A 9 -27.11 24.17 6.52
C ASP A 9 -26.86 23.48 5.15
N ASP A 10 -26.82 24.25 4.08
CA ASP A 10 -26.60 23.83 2.69
C ASP A 10 -25.12 23.61 2.33
N ILE A 11 -24.19 23.97 3.21
CA ILE A 11 -22.75 23.69 3.01
C ILE A 11 -22.47 22.20 3.21
N THR A 12 -21.87 21.58 2.21
CA THR A 12 -21.39 20.17 2.28
C THR A 12 -20.13 20.08 3.14
N LEU A 13 -20.14 19.18 4.12
CA LEU A 13 -18.97 18.91 4.98
C LEU A 13 -18.11 17.81 4.34
N ILE A 14 -16.81 18.05 4.18
CA ILE A 14 -15.88 17.04 3.66
C ILE A 14 -15.04 16.48 4.83
N TRP A 15 -15.15 15.18 5.06
CA TRP A 15 -14.41 14.46 6.10
C TRP A 15 -13.17 13.79 5.51
N PRO A 16 -11.96 14.15 5.98
CA PRO A 16 -10.75 13.46 5.57
C PRO A 16 -10.57 12.16 6.36
N ASP A 17 -9.91 11.16 5.73
CA ASP A 17 -9.31 10.07 6.46
C ASP A 17 -8.04 10.53 7.19
N ASP A 18 -7.52 9.64 8.03
CA ASP A 18 -6.20 9.82 8.61
C ASP A 18 -5.11 9.27 7.66
N ASN A 19 -3.84 9.45 8.07
CA ASN A 19 -2.68 8.97 7.31
C ASN A 19 -2.53 7.42 7.26
N TYR A 20 -3.53 6.67 7.69
CA TYR A 20 -3.57 5.20 7.63
C TYR A 20 -4.81 4.68 6.88
N GLY A 21 -5.67 5.58 6.38
CA GLY A 21 -6.88 5.24 5.62
C GLY A 21 -8.13 5.04 6.46
N TYR A 22 -8.20 5.59 7.71
CA TYR A 22 -9.35 5.49 8.60
C TYR A 22 -10.03 6.83 8.81
N PHE A 23 -11.36 6.87 8.71
CA PHE A 23 -12.14 8.05 9.11
C PHE A 23 -12.27 8.12 10.64
N LYS A 24 -11.62 9.10 11.24
CA LYS A 24 -11.72 9.38 12.68
C LYS A 24 -12.95 10.21 13.03
N ARG A 25 -13.52 10.90 12.06
CA ARG A 25 -14.66 11.78 12.19
C ARG A 25 -15.57 11.65 10.97
N LEU A 26 -16.83 11.39 11.20
CA LEU A 26 -17.93 11.42 10.21
C LEU A 26 -19.11 12.20 10.80
N SER A 27 -20.10 12.49 9.98
CA SER A 27 -21.32 13.20 10.41
C SER A 27 -22.06 12.45 11.52
N ASN A 28 -22.26 13.10 12.65
CA ASN A 28 -23.10 12.57 13.73
C ASN A 28 -24.58 12.65 13.36
N PRO A 29 -25.52 12.03 14.12
CA PRO A 29 -26.95 11.98 13.78
C PRO A 29 -27.62 13.34 13.59
N THR A 30 -27.12 14.41 14.21
CA THR A 30 -27.61 15.77 14.01
C THR A 30 -27.12 16.34 12.69
N GLU A 31 -25.85 16.17 12.40
CA GLU A 31 -25.19 16.63 11.17
C GLU A 31 -25.70 15.89 9.93
N GLN A 32 -26.08 14.62 10.06
CA GLN A 32 -26.70 13.85 8.99
C GLN A 32 -28.02 14.43 8.48
N LYS A 33 -28.68 15.30 9.28
CA LYS A 33 -29.92 15.98 8.90
C LYS A 33 -29.69 17.24 8.05
N ARG A 34 -28.46 17.69 7.90
CA ARG A 34 -28.11 18.88 7.11
C ARG A 34 -28.48 18.68 5.65
N SER A 35 -29.03 19.71 5.00
CA SER A 35 -29.38 19.68 3.58
C SER A 35 -28.14 19.56 2.67
N GLY A 36 -27.00 20.14 3.09
CA GLY A 36 -25.73 20.03 2.40
C GLY A 36 -25.09 18.64 2.50
N ARG A 37 -25.52 17.78 3.45
CA ARG A 37 -24.98 16.44 3.69
C ARG A 37 -23.46 16.46 3.87
N SER A 38 -22.76 15.39 3.49
CA SER A 38 -21.30 15.35 3.57
C SER A 38 -20.67 14.58 2.42
N GLY A 39 -19.36 14.62 2.36
CA GLY A 39 -18.51 13.88 1.46
C GLY A 39 -17.24 13.44 2.14
N VAL A 40 -16.32 12.85 1.39
CA VAL A 40 -15.06 12.33 1.88
C VAL A 40 -13.88 12.86 1.09
N TYR A 41 -12.73 12.94 1.74
CA TYR A 41 -11.42 13.08 1.12
C TYR A 41 -10.54 11.92 1.58
N TYR A 42 -10.35 10.94 0.71
CA TYR A 42 -9.67 9.69 1.00
C TYR A 42 -8.29 9.65 0.34
N HIS A 43 -7.32 8.96 0.97
CA HIS A 43 -5.95 8.86 0.49
C HIS A 43 -5.58 7.40 0.17
N SER A 44 -5.34 7.10 -1.11
CA SER A 44 -4.67 5.86 -1.52
C SER A 44 -3.14 5.97 -1.48
N SER A 45 -2.64 7.19 -1.45
CA SER A 45 -1.25 7.60 -1.30
C SER A 45 -1.21 8.84 -0.41
N TYR A 46 -0.28 8.91 0.55
CA TYR A 46 -0.29 9.95 1.58
C TYR A 46 1.08 10.60 1.76
N LEU A 47 1.10 11.91 1.66
CA LEU A 47 2.26 12.75 2.02
C LEU A 47 2.00 13.42 3.36
N GLY A 48 2.62 12.94 4.44
CA GLY A 48 2.38 13.52 5.77
C GLY A 48 3.04 12.76 6.90
N ARG A 49 2.66 13.18 8.13
CA ARG A 49 3.17 12.58 9.36
C ARG A 49 2.37 11.34 9.76
N PRO A 50 2.96 10.37 10.49
CA PRO A 50 4.36 10.30 10.91
C PRO A 50 5.30 9.90 9.78
N HIS A 51 4.82 9.27 8.71
CA HIS A 51 5.59 8.81 7.57
C HIS A 51 4.77 8.85 6.28
N ASN A 52 5.42 9.13 5.15
CA ASN A 52 4.79 9.10 3.83
C ASN A 52 4.63 7.64 3.35
N TYR A 53 3.58 7.38 2.55
CA TYR A 53 3.47 6.20 1.70
C TYR A 53 3.03 6.64 0.30
N LEU A 54 4.03 6.79 -0.58
CA LEU A 54 3.85 7.38 -1.91
C LEU A 54 4.24 6.41 -3.03
N TRP A 55 4.95 5.33 -2.67
CA TRP A 55 5.60 4.47 -3.66
C TRP A 55 4.69 3.37 -4.17
N MET A 56 4.20 2.49 -3.29
CA MET A 56 3.40 1.33 -3.68
C MET A 56 1.93 1.48 -3.27
N ASN A 57 1.04 0.93 -4.08
CA ASN A 57 -0.36 0.84 -3.68
C ASN A 57 -0.56 -0.31 -2.68
N THR A 58 -0.44 0.02 -1.40
CA THR A 58 -0.49 -0.93 -0.28
C THR A 58 -1.74 -0.80 0.58
N THR A 59 -2.66 0.12 0.25
CA THR A 59 -3.95 0.22 0.93
C THR A 59 -4.86 -0.92 0.48
N SER A 60 -5.28 -1.76 1.43
CA SER A 60 -6.14 -2.90 1.13
C SER A 60 -7.51 -2.48 0.59
N PRO A 61 -8.02 -3.12 -0.47
CA PRO A 61 -9.40 -2.89 -0.92
C PRO A 61 -10.44 -3.11 0.18
N ALA A 62 -10.22 -4.07 1.08
CA ALA A 62 -11.12 -4.33 2.20
C ALA A 62 -11.17 -3.15 3.18
N LEU A 63 -10.03 -2.53 3.50
CA LEU A 63 -9.99 -1.33 4.33
C LEU A 63 -10.70 -0.16 3.64
N MET A 64 -10.42 0.05 2.36
CA MET A 64 -11.06 1.12 1.59
C MET A 64 -12.58 0.96 1.56
N TYR A 65 -13.07 -0.25 1.30
CA TYR A 65 -14.51 -0.54 1.29
C TYR A 65 -15.15 -0.30 2.67
N GLU A 66 -14.56 -0.85 3.73
CA GLU A 66 -15.08 -0.69 5.10
C GLU A 66 -15.24 0.78 5.48
N GLU A 67 -14.20 1.58 5.24
CA GLU A 67 -14.20 2.98 5.61
C GLU A 67 -15.14 3.83 4.74
N LEU A 68 -15.16 3.59 3.44
CA LEU A 68 -16.05 4.31 2.52
C LEU A 68 -17.53 3.89 2.70
N ARG A 69 -17.81 2.60 2.98
CA ARG A 69 -19.14 2.14 3.32
C ARG A 69 -19.66 2.81 4.60
N LYS A 70 -18.83 2.82 5.65
CA LYS A 70 -19.13 3.51 6.90
C LYS A 70 -19.41 5.01 6.68
N ALA A 71 -18.63 5.66 5.82
CA ALA A 71 -18.82 7.07 5.49
C ALA A 71 -20.13 7.29 4.73
N TYR A 72 -20.43 6.48 3.72
CA TYR A 72 -21.67 6.55 2.95
C TYR A 72 -22.89 6.36 3.84
N ASP A 73 -22.89 5.37 4.72
CA ASP A 73 -23.96 5.10 5.68
C ASP A 73 -24.15 6.26 6.69
N SER A 74 -23.10 7.08 6.86
CA SER A 74 -23.13 8.33 7.65
C SER A 74 -23.44 9.56 6.81
N THR A 75 -24.09 9.40 5.64
CA THR A 75 -24.51 10.45 4.71
C THR A 75 -23.40 11.19 3.95
N ALA A 76 -22.21 10.60 3.85
CA ALA A 76 -21.13 11.13 3.03
C ALA A 76 -21.28 10.67 1.57
N ASP A 77 -22.30 11.17 0.88
CA ASP A 77 -22.69 10.75 -0.47
C ASP A 77 -22.68 11.88 -1.52
N ARG A 78 -22.24 13.09 -1.13
CA ARG A 78 -22.29 14.24 -2.04
C ARG A 78 -21.06 14.38 -2.91
N ILE A 79 -19.89 14.26 -2.30
CA ILE A 79 -18.60 14.47 -2.97
C ILE A 79 -17.62 13.44 -2.42
N TRP A 80 -17.01 12.66 -3.30
CA TRP A 80 -15.93 11.77 -2.97
C TRP A 80 -14.66 12.20 -3.69
N LEU A 81 -13.66 12.60 -2.93
CA LEU A 81 -12.35 13.03 -3.42
C LEU A 81 -11.32 11.95 -3.08
N LEU A 82 -10.51 11.60 -4.07
CA LEU A 82 -9.38 10.69 -3.88
C LEU A 82 -8.06 11.44 -4.08
N ASN A 83 -7.18 11.36 -3.08
CA ASN A 83 -5.78 11.68 -3.26
C ASN A 83 -5.04 10.41 -3.68
N ALA A 84 -4.65 10.34 -4.94
CA ALA A 84 -3.91 9.20 -5.50
C ALA A 84 -2.39 9.43 -5.50
N GLY A 85 -1.94 10.65 -5.21
CA GLY A 85 -0.54 11.03 -5.46
C GLY A 85 -0.25 10.93 -6.96
N ASP A 86 0.71 10.09 -7.33
CA ASP A 86 0.94 9.76 -8.72
C ASP A 86 -0.04 8.67 -9.19
N ILE A 87 -0.54 8.80 -10.43
CA ILE A 87 -1.50 7.84 -10.98
C ILE A 87 -0.84 6.47 -11.16
N LYS A 88 0.44 6.47 -11.61
CA LYS A 88 1.15 5.22 -11.83
C LYS A 88 1.45 4.52 -10.51
N LEU A 89 1.28 3.20 -10.51
CA LEU A 89 1.18 2.28 -9.38
C LEU A 89 -0.11 2.39 -8.54
N CYS A 90 -0.92 3.44 -8.71
CA CYS A 90 -2.20 3.61 -8.04
C CYS A 90 -3.42 3.34 -8.93
N GLU A 91 -3.24 2.88 -10.17
CA GLU A 91 -4.32 2.68 -11.14
C GLU A 91 -5.45 1.82 -10.58
N PHE A 92 -5.10 0.75 -9.90
CA PHE A 92 -6.08 -0.12 -9.26
C PHE A 92 -6.88 0.62 -8.17
N ALA A 93 -6.22 1.36 -7.30
CA ALA A 93 -6.92 2.08 -6.22
C ALA A 93 -7.83 3.17 -6.78
N VAL A 94 -7.40 3.85 -7.85
CA VAL A 94 -8.23 4.87 -8.55
C VAL A 94 -9.47 4.21 -9.14
N ASP A 95 -9.28 3.13 -9.90
CA ASP A 95 -10.39 2.39 -10.51
C ASP A 95 -11.38 1.87 -9.45
N TYR A 96 -10.86 1.23 -8.41
CA TYR A 96 -11.68 0.68 -7.33
C TYR A 96 -12.45 1.77 -6.57
N PHE A 97 -11.79 2.87 -6.21
CA PHE A 97 -12.44 4.00 -5.54
C PHE A 97 -13.56 4.61 -6.38
N LEU A 98 -13.31 4.81 -7.68
CA LEU A 98 -14.32 5.40 -8.58
C LEU A 98 -15.50 4.47 -8.79
N ASN A 99 -15.28 3.15 -8.86
CA ASN A 99 -16.38 2.18 -8.93
C ASN A 99 -17.20 2.12 -7.64
N LEU A 100 -16.55 2.21 -6.46
CA LEU A 100 -17.26 2.37 -5.18
C LEU A 100 -18.08 3.67 -5.13
N ALA A 101 -17.49 4.78 -5.60
CA ALA A 101 -18.18 6.08 -5.62
C ALA A 101 -19.36 6.10 -6.59
N TYR A 102 -19.30 5.34 -7.68
CA TYR A 102 -20.38 5.23 -8.66
C TYR A 102 -21.56 4.42 -8.13
N ASP A 103 -21.30 3.26 -7.51
CA ASP A 103 -22.33 2.39 -6.95
C ASP A 103 -21.75 1.52 -5.83
N ILE A 104 -21.79 2.04 -4.61
CA ILE A 104 -21.25 1.31 -3.45
C ILE A 104 -22.13 0.11 -3.06
N ASP A 105 -23.41 0.14 -3.39
CA ASP A 105 -24.36 -0.94 -3.09
C ASP A 105 -24.17 -2.17 -4.01
N ALA A 106 -23.48 -1.98 -5.13
CA ALA A 106 -23.02 -3.10 -5.97
C ALA A 106 -21.87 -3.89 -5.35
N PHE A 107 -21.29 -3.44 -4.24
CA PHE A 107 -20.18 -4.10 -3.56
C PHE A 107 -20.60 -4.71 -2.23
N ASP A 108 -20.05 -5.88 -1.97
CA ASP A 108 -20.01 -6.54 -0.68
C ASP A 108 -18.57 -6.98 -0.36
N TYR A 109 -18.36 -7.60 0.79
CA TYR A 109 -17.03 -8.07 1.17
C TYR A 109 -16.47 -9.12 0.20
N GLN A 110 -17.32 -9.99 -0.35
CA GLN A 110 -16.89 -11.03 -1.28
C GLN A 110 -16.42 -10.43 -2.61
N ARG A 111 -17.15 -9.49 -3.16
CA ARG A 111 -16.76 -8.76 -4.37
C ARG A 111 -15.49 -7.94 -4.12
N THR A 112 -15.43 -7.26 -2.99
CA THR A 112 -14.27 -6.45 -2.58
C THR A 112 -12.97 -7.25 -2.56
N VAL A 113 -12.94 -8.42 -1.89
CA VAL A 113 -11.70 -9.22 -1.80
C VAL A 113 -11.28 -9.85 -3.12
N ASN A 114 -12.22 -10.03 -4.05
CA ASN A 114 -11.96 -10.57 -5.38
C ASN A 114 -11.62 -9.49 -6.42
N TYR A 115 -12.01 -8.25 -6.19
CA TYR A 115 -11.97 -7.18 -7.20
C TYR A 115 -10.55 -6.97 -7.76
N ARG A 116 -9.51 -6.94 -6.91
CA ARG A 116 -8.12 -6.82 -7.38
C ARG A 116 -7.73 -7.96 -8.32
N THR A 117 -8.16 -9.18 -8.01
CA THR A 117 -7.88 -10.35 -8.84
C THR A 117 -8.60 -10.26 -10.17
N GLU A 118 -9.87 -9.90 -10.16
CA GLU A 118 -10.70 -9.75 -11.36
C GLU A 118 -10.17 -8.64 -12.26
N TRP A 119 -9.94 -7.45 -11.72
CA TRP A 119 -9.33 -6.33 -12.43
C TRP A 119 -8.00 -6.70 -13.11
N THR A 120 -7.15 -7.45 -12.42
CA THR A 120 -5.87 -7.90 -12.99
C THR A 120 -6.09 -8.97 -14.08
N CYS A 121 -7.04 -9.86 -13.89
CA CYS A 121 -7.35 -10.91 -14.85
C CYS A 121 -8.04 -10.38 -16.13
N ASP A 122 -8.77 -9.29 -16.06
CA ASP A 122 -9.36 -8.64 -17.22
C ASP A 122 -8.27 -8.19 -18.22
N MET A 123 -7.12 -7.77 -17.72
CA MET A 123 -5.97 -7.39 -18.56
C MET A 123 -5.13 -8.60 -18.99
N LEU A 124 -4.95 -9.58 -18.12
CA LEU A 124 -3.97 -10.65 -18.31
C LEU A 124 -4.60 -11.97 -18.79
N GLY A 125 -5.86 -12.22 -18.43
CA GLY A 125 -6.61 -13.44 -18.71
C GLY A 125 -6.94 -14.24 -17.45
N SER A 126 -8.11 -14.89 -17.49
CA SER A 126 -8.69 -15.61 -16.35
C SER A 126 -7.91 -16.87 -15.94
N GLN A 127 -7.07 -17.43 -16.82
CA GLN A 127 -6.22 -18.58 -16.50
C GLN A 127 -5.23 -18.31 -15.36
N TYR A 128 -4.93 -17.05 -15.06
CA TYR A 128 -4.02 -16.66 -13.97
C TYR A 128 -4.73 -16.39 -12.64
N LYS A 129 -6.07 -16.53 -12.57
CA LYS A 129 -6.90 -16.11 -11.43
C LYS A 129 -6.41 -16.67 -10.10
N GLY A 130 -6.10 -17.97 -10.03
CA GLY A 130 -5.65 -18.61 -8.78
C GLY A 130 -4.33 -18.06 -8.24
N ASP A 131 -3.36 -17.85 -9.13
CA ASP A 131 -2.04 -17.33 -8.76
C ASP A 131 -2.10 -15.85 -8.40
N ILE A 132 -2.85 -15.04 -9.14
CA ILE A 132 -3.08 -13.61 -8.84
C ILE A 132 -3.79 -13.44 -7.50
N ALA A 133 -4.82 -14.24 -7.22
CA ALA A 133 -5.53 -14.20 -5.94
C ALA A 133 -4.62 -14.53 -4.76
N ASP A 134 -3.80 -15.57 -4.87
CA ASP A 134 -2.84 -15.94 -3.81
C ASP A 134 -1.79 -14.84 -3.58
N ILE A 135 -1.25 -14.27 -4.65
CA ILE A 135 -0.28 -13.17 -4.57
C ILE A 135 -0.88 -11.98 -3.83
N PHE A 136 -2.03 -11.44 -4.28
CA PHE A 136 -2.56 -10.21 -3.71
C PHE A 136 -3.18 -10.38 -2.33
N ARG A 137 -3.69 -11.56 -1.97
CA ARG A 137 -4.08 -11.86 -0.60
C ARG A 137 -2.89 -11.67 0.34
N SER A 138 -1.80 -12.39 0.10
CA SER A 138 -0.60 -12.27 0.93
C SER A 138 0.04 -10.88 0.87
N PHE A 139 0.04 -10.24 -0.29
CA PHE A 139 0.56 -8.89 -0.45
C PHE A 139 -0.15 -7.88 0.47
N TYR A 140 -1.49 -7.87 0.45
CA TYR A 140 -2.26 -6.96 1.30
C TYR A 140 -2.20 -7.33 2.78
N ASP A 141 -2.16 -8.63 3.14
CA ASP A 141 -1.97 -9.06 4.52
C ASP A 141 -0.63 -8.58 5.09
N LEU A 142 0.45 -8.68 4.32
CA LEU A 142 1.77 -8.21 4.70
C LEU A 142 1.85 -6.67 4.77
N ALA A 143 1.21 -5.98 3.82
CA ALA A 143 1.16 -4.52 3.80
C ALA A 143 0.29 -3.96 4.94
N PHE A 144 -0.78 -4.65 5.32
CA PHE A 144 -1.62 -4.29 6.46
C PHE A 144 -0.85 -4.37 7.79
N GLN A 145 -0.01 -5.41 7.96
CA GLN A 145 0.87 -5.50 9.13
C GLN A 145 1.83 -4.31 9.20
N ARG A 146 2.49 -3.97 8.11
CA ARG A 146 3.36 -2.80 7.96
C ARG A 146 3.59 -2.48 6.50
N LYS A 147 3.32 -1.24 6.09
CA LYS A 147 3.66 -0.77 4.73
C LYS A 147 5.18 -0.80 4.52
N PRO A 148 5.69 -1.12 3.32
CA PRO A 148 7.13 -1.16 3.06
C PRO A 148 7.82 0.18 3.36
N GLU A 149 7.18 1.30 3.07
CA GLU A 149 7.69 2.64 3.35
C GLU A 149 7.82 2.91 4.86
N CYS A 150 7.08 2.19 5.69
CA CYS A 150 7.06 2.33 7.14
C CYS A 150 7.94 1.30 7.87
N MET A 151 8.86 0.64 7.17
CA MET A 151 9.74 -0.40 7.73
C MET A 151 10.94 0.14 8.54
N GLY A 152 10.94 1.40 8.92
CA GLY A 152 12.02 1.98 9.72
C GLY A 152 13.20 2.50 8.90
N PHE A 153 13.00 2.78 7.63
CA PHE A 153 14.00 3.37 6.76
C PHE A 153 13.92 4.90 6.81
N GLY A 154 15.01 5.55 7.15
CA GLY A 154 15.10 7.01 7.22
C GLY A 154 14.59 7.61 8.53
N SER A 155 13.97 8.78 8.47
CA SER A 155 13.48 9.52 9.63
C SER A 155 11.96 9.55 9.67
N GLN A 156 11.43 9.39 10.87
CA GLN A 156 10.00 9.52 11.17
C GLN A 156 9.74 10.81 11.93
N TRP A 157 8.64 11.49 11.63
CA TRP A 157 8.21 12.64 12.41
C TRP A 157 7.72 12.21 13.79
N THR A 158 8.23 12.87 14.83
CA THR A 158 7.72 12.71 16.20
C THR A 158 6.49 13.59 16.42
N ASN A 159 5.78 13.37 17.52
CA ASN A 159 4.67 14.25 17.94
C ASN A 159 5.14 15.65 18.38
N ASP A 160 6.43 15.84 18.59
CA ASP A 160 7.02 17.14 18.80
C ASP A 160 7.04 17.93 17.50
N ALA A 161 6.65 19.21 17.54
CA ALA A 161 6.45 20.06 16.35
C ALA A 161 7.70 20.19 15.44
N HIS A 162 8.87 19.89 15.96
CA HIS A 162 10.16 20.03 15.27
C HIS A 162 11.01 18.76 15.26
N GLY A 163 10.54 17.68 15.89
CA GLY A 163 11.31 16.47 16.07
C GLY A 163 11.23 15.53 14.87
N ARG A 164 12.36 14.90 14.58
CA ARG A 164 12.44 13.71 13.72
C ARG A 164 13.19 12.63 14.49
N GLU A 165 12.62 11.45 14.53
CA GLU A 165 13.29 10.27 15.02
C GLU A 165 13.85 9.48 13.81
N VAL A 166 15.09 9.01 13.93
CA VAL A 166 15.70 8.15 12.92
C VAL A 166 15.39 6.70 13.29
N ASN A 167 14.49 6.09 12.55
CA ASN A 167 14.19 4.67 12.68
C ASN A 167 15.25 3.87 11.93
N VAL A 168 16.10 3.19 12.67
CA VAL A 168 17.17 2.34 12.12
C VAL A 168 16.68 0.91 11.98
N ASP A 169 15.91 0.43 12.97
CA ASP A 169 15.40 -0.93 13.05
C ASP A 169 13.86 -0.96 13.05
N THR A 170 13.32 -2.08 12.60
CA THR A 170 11.88 -2.34 12.65
C THR A 170 11.49 -2.96 13.99
N GLU A 171 10.20 -2.99 14.28
CA GLU A 171 9.61 -3.68 15.43
C GLU A 171 9.54 -5.20 15.24
N PHE A 172 9.79 -5.72 14.02
CA PHE A 172 9.78 -7.16 13.75
C PHE A 172 10.94 -7.85 14.46
N SER A 173 10.59 -8.75 15.38
CA SER A 173 11.60 -9.50 16.14
C SER A 173 12.41 -10.44 15.24
N LEU A 174 13.75 -10.39 15.41
CA LEU A 174 14.68 -11.32 14.76
C LEU A 174 14.77 -12.66 15.50
N THR A 175 14.28 -12.73 16.74
CA THR A 175 14.46 -13.89 17.65
C THR A 175 13.14 -14.50 18.07
N ASN A 176 12.14 -13.66 18.44
CA ASN A 176 10.91 -14.13 19.02
C ASN A 176 9.89 -14.43 17.93
N TYR A 177 9.18 -15.54 18.08
CA TYR A 177 8.08 -15.99 17.21
C TYR A 177 8.41 -16.08 15.72
N GLY A 178 9.68 -15.90 15.33
CA GLY A 178 10.12 -15.89 13.92
C GLY A 178 9.48 -14.80 13.07
N GLU A 179 9.16 -13.65 13.64
CA GLU A 179 8.40 -12.58 12.97
C GLU A 179 9.07 -12.10 11.67
N ALA A 180 10.32 -11.66 11.77
CA ALA A 180 11.08 -11.20 10.62
C ALA A 180 11.26 -12.31 9.57
N GLN A 181 11.53 -13.54 10.02
CA GLN A 181 11.73 -14.70 9.13
C GLN A 181 10.44 -15.05 8.38
N ARG A 182 9.29 -15.11 9.08
CA ARG A 182 7.99 -15.39 8.43
C ARG A 182 7.64 -14.32 7.41
N ARG A 183 7.85 -13.05 7.75
CA ARG A 183 7.61 -11.93 6.83
C ARG A 183 8.47 -12.03 5.57
N ILE A 184 9.77 -12.27 5.73
CA ILE A 184 10.69 -12.47 4.60
C ILE A 184 10.27 -13.69 3.78
N ALA A 185 9.95 -14.82 4.43
CA ALA A 185 9.58 -16.06 3.74
C ALA A 185 8.32 -15.86 2.89
N GLU A 186 7.30 -15.18 3.42
CA GLU A 186 6.05 -14.97 2.71
C GLU A 186 6.22 -14.00 1.53
N TYR A 187 6.94 -12.88 1.71
CA TYR A 187 7.29 -12.00 0.58
C TYR A 187 8.11 -12.74 -0.49
N THR A 188 9.09 -13.57 -0.08
CA THR A 188 9.90 -14.37 -1.02
C THR A 188 9.03 -15.38 -1.77
N ARG A 189 8.05 -16.00 -1.11
CA ARG A 189 7.13 -16.96 -1.73
C ARG A 189 6.32 -16.30 -2.85
N ILE A 190 5.67 -15.17 -2.57
CA ILE A 190 4.86 -14.46 -3.57
C ILE A 190 5.72 -13.79 -4.64
N GLY A 191 6.90 -13.26 -4.28
CA GLY A 191 7.86 -12.70 -5.24
C GLY A 191 8.38 -13.76 -6.22
N ALA A 192 8.77 -14.94 -5.73
CA ALA A 192 9.18 -16.06 -6.59
C ALA A 192 8.03 -16.58 -7.49
N LYS A 193 6.78 -16.55 -6.99
CA LYS A 193 5.61 -16.88 -7.81
C LYS A 193 5.44 -15.85 -8.93
N ALA A 194 5.47 -14.57 -8.64
CA ALA A 194 5.37 -13.50 -9.63
C ALA A 194 6.50 -13.58 -10.67
N GLU A 195 7.71 -13.92 -10.26
CA GLU A 195 8.87 -14.08 -11.16
C GLU A 195 8.68 -15.24 -12.14
N ARG A 196 8.21 -16.40 -11.67
CA ARG A 196 7.89 -17.54 -12.55
C ARG A 196 6.77 -17.19 -13.53
N MET A 197 5.73 -16.51 -13.08
CA MET A 197 4.64 -16.05 -13.96
C MET A 197 5.16 -15.07 -15.01
N LEU A 198 6.01 -14.11 -14.63
CA LEU A 198 6.60 -13.16 -15.58
C LEU A 198 7.42 -13.85 -16.67
N ALA A 199 8.18 -14.88 -16.32
CA ALA A 199 8.99 -15.65 -17.27
C ALA A 199 8.11 -16.38 -18.31
N GLN A 200 6.90 -16.80 -17.92
CA GLN A 200 5.95 -17.52 -18.76
C GLN A 200 4.93 -16.60 -19.44
N MET A 201 4.92 -15.31 -19.09
CA MET A 201 3.93 -14.36 -19.60
C MET A 201 4.11 -14.12 -21.10
N PRO A 202 3.03 -14.17 -21.92
CA PRO A 202 3.07 -13.79 -23.32
C PRO A 202 3.66 -12.39 -23.55
N ALA A 203 4.34 -12.20 -24.66
CA ALA A 203 5.09 -10.97 -24.92
C ALA A 203 4.22 -9.70 -24.89
N ASP A 204 3.00 -9.78 -25.42
CA ASP A 204 2.01 -8.71 -25.45
C ASP A 204 1.47 -8.31 -24.05
N LYS A 205 1.51 -9.22 -23.08
CA LYS A 205 1.03 -9.02 -21.71
C LYS A 205 2.15 -8.77 -20.69
N ARG A 206 3.40 -9.02 -21.10
CA ARG A 206 4.56 -9.00 -20.19
C ARG A 206 4.80 -7.65 -19.53
N ALA A 207 4.63 -6.57 -20.26
CA ALA A 207 4.77 -5.21 -19.71
C ALA A 207 3.68 -4.92 -18.68
N CYS A 208 2.42 -5.21 -19.02
CA CYS A 208 1.29 -5.03 -18.10
C CYS A 208 1.45 -5.85 -16.81
N PHE A 209 1.87 -7.13 -16.92
CA PHE A 209 2.14 -7.97 -15.75
C PHE A 209 3.31 -7.41 -14.91
N TYR A 210 4.37 -6.94 -15.57
CA TYR A 210 5.52 -6.34 -14.88
C TYR A 210 5.10 -5.14 -14.03
N GLU A 211 4.33 -4.23 -14.59
CA GLU A 211 3.88 -3.01 -13.92
C GLU A 211 2.89 -3.30 -12.78
N ASN A 212 1.88 -4.11 -13.06
CA ASN A 212 0.73 -4.25 -12.16
C ASN A 212 0.86 -5.37 -11.13
N VAL A 213 1.80 -6.30 -11.31
CA VAL A 213 1.98 -7.44 -10.40
C VAL A 213 3.42 -7.56 -9.94
N TYR A 214 4.35 -7.82 -10.89
CA TYR A 214 5.72 -8.18 -10.54
C TYR A 214 6.45 -7.09 -9.76
N TYR A 215 6.45 -5.86 -10.29
CA TYR A 215 7.18 -4.75 -9.66
C TYR A 215 6.67 -4.43 -8.25
N GLN A 216 5.35 -4.41 -8.07
CA GLN A 216 4.75 -4.13 -6.76
C GLN A 216 5.17 -5.19 -5.73
N VAL A 217 5.05 -6.47 -6.09
CA VAL A 217 5.35 -7.58 -5.18
C VAL A 217 6.84 -7.72 -4.94
N LYS A 218 7.65 -7.73 -6.01
CA LYS A 218 9.09 -7.89 -5.94
C LYS A 218 9.77 -6.69 -5.29
N GLY A 219 9.31 -5.48 -5.57
CA GLY A 219 9.79 -4.27 -4.92
C GLY A 219 9.58 -4.32 -3.41
N CYS A 220 8.38 -4.70 -2.96
CA CYS A 220 8.10 -4.86 -1.53
C CYS A 220 8.93 -6.00 -0.90
N GLU A 221 9.12 -7.13 -1.58
CA GLU A 221 10.02 -8.20 -1.12
C GLU A 221 11.44 -7.66 -0.89
N LEU A 222 12.02 -7.03 -1.90
CA LEU A 222 13.39 -6.54 -1.86
C LEU A 222 13.59 -5.46 -0.80
N MET A 223 12.65 -4.51 -0.67
CA MET A 223 12.68 -3.49 0.38
C MET A 223 12.65 -4.12 1.78
N ASN A 224 11.74 -5.08 2.03
CA ASN A 224 11.67 -5.76 3.32
C ASN A 224 12.94 -6.55 3.63
N ARG A 225 13.51 -7.24 2.65
CA ARG A 225 14.77 -7.98 2.83
C ARG A 225 15.95 -7.04 3.10
N THR A 226 16.06 -5.94 2.36
CA THR A 226 17.07 -4.91 2.58
C THR A 226 17.07 -4.44 4.04
N ILE A 227 15.90 -4.04 4.54
CA ILE A 227 15.79 -3.48 5.89
C ILE A 227 16.02 -4.55 6.97
N LEU A 228 15.38 -5.71 6.86
CA LEU A 228 15.47 -6.78 7.87
C LEU A 228 16.85 -7.46 7.89
N TYR A 229 17.54 -7.54 6.75
CA TYR A 229 18.92 -8.02 6.72
C TYR A 229 19.88 -6.97 7.31
N GLY A 230 19.66 -5.68 7.04
CA GLY A 230 20.41 -4.60 7.68
C GLY A 230 20.23 -4.59 9.20
N GLN A 231 18.99 -4.78 9.68
CA GLN A 231 18.70 -4.94 11.11
C GLN A 231 19.41 -6.15 11.71
N ARG A 232 19.42 -7.29 11.02
CA ARG A 232 20.15 -8.49 11.45
C ARG A 232 21.66 -8.29 11.45
N ASN A 233 22.20 -7.56 10.46
CA ASN A 233 23.63 -7.20 10.43
C ASN A 233 24.01 -6.41 11.69
N ARG A 234 23.28 -5.34 12.04
CA ARG A 234 23.52 -4.54 13.24
C ARG A 234 23.45 -5.38 14.52
N TRP A 235 22.44 -6.23 14.62
CA TRP A 235 22.27 -7.12 15.77
C TRP A 235 23.42 -8.14 15.91
N TYR A 236 23.89 -8.71 14.79
CA TYR A 236 25.03 -9.61 14.78
C TYR A 236 26.35 -8.90 15.09
N ALA A 237 26.52 -7.65 14.63
CA ALA A 237 27.67 -6.83 14.97
C ALA A 237 27.78 -6.57 16.48
N LEU A 238 26.67 -6.23 17.13
CA LEU A 238 26.61 -6.06 18.59
C LEU A 238 27.01 -7.33 19.35
N GLN A 239 26.76 -8.49 18.76
CA GLN A 239 27.12 -9.81 19.33
C GLN A 239 28.49 -10.31 18.87
N GLN A 240 29.22 -9.54 18.07
CA GLN A 240 30.53 -9.90 17.50
C GLN A 240 30.50 -11.24 16.73
N ARG A 241 29.40 -11.51 15.99
CA ARG A 241 29.27 -12.75 15.21
C ARG A 241 30.02 -12.67 13.89
N ALA A 242 30.69 -13.77 13.52
CA ALA A 242 31.44 -13.89 12.26
C ALA A 242 30.53 -13.71 11.01
N ALA A 243 29.23 -14.01 11.10
CA ALA A 243 28.29 -13.89 9.99
C ALA A 243 27.75 -12.45 9.78
N THR A 244 28.26 -11.45 10.49
CA THR A 244 27.85 -10.04 10.38
C THR A 244 27.94 -9.55 8.94
N ASP A 245 29.08 -9.71 8.29
CA ASP A 245 29.34 -9.22 6.93
C ASP A 245 28.45 -9.92 5.87
N THR A 246 28.06 -11.16 6.12
CA THR A 246 27.13 -11.88 5.24
C THR A 246 25.78 -11.15 5.15
N TRP A 247 25.26 -10.65 6.27
CA TRP A 247 23.99 -9.93 6.30
C TRP A 247 24.09 -8.53 5.70
N ALA A 248 25.23 -7.84 5.87
CA ALA A 248 25.47 -6.58 5.19
C ALA A 248 25.46 -6.78 3.67
N LYS A 249 26.19 -7.76 3.17
CA LYS A 249 26.25 -8.11 1.74
C LYS A 249 24.86 -8.44 1.19
N GLN A 250 24.08 -9.30 1.86
CA GLN A 250 22.76 -9.66 1.41
C GLN A 250 21.81 -8.46 1.40
N SER A 251 21.90 -7.55 2.37
CA SER A 251 21.12 -6.31 2.39
C SER A 251 21.44 -5.45 1.18
N THR A 252 22.71 -5.24 0.87
CA THR A 252 23.16 -4.46 -0.30
C THR A 252 22.69 -5.11 -1.61
N GLU A 253 22.86 -6.43 -1.77
CA GLU A 253 22.40 -7.17 -2.96
C GLU A 253 20.89 -7.04 -3.20
N CYS A 254 20.09 -6.99 -2.12
CA CYS A 254 18.65 -6.75 -2.24
C CYS A 254 18.36 -5.31 -2.69
N PHE A 255 19.09 -4.33 -2.19
CA PHE A 255 18.95 -2.93 -2.60
C PHE A 255 19.34 -2.75 -4.08
N ASP A 256 20.50 -3.28 -4.51
CA ASP A 256 20.94 -3.23 -5.91
C ASP A 256 19.95 -3.92 -6.86
N SER A 257 19.31 -5.00 -6.38
CA SER A 257 18.25 -5.69 -7.13
C SER A 257 17.00 -4.82 -7.25
N LEU A 258 16.64 -4.08 -6.20
CA LEU A 258 15.53 -3.14 -6.22
C LEU A 258 15.78 -2.01 -7.23
N GLU A 259 16.98 -1.42 -7.24
CA GLU A 259 17.36 -0.41 -8.23
C GLU A 259 17.30 -0.98 -9.66
N THR A 260 17.73 -2.23 -9.85
CA THR A 260 17.69 -2.89 -11.16
C THR A 260 16.25 -3.05 -11.68
N ILE A 261 15.31 -3.53 -10.85
CA ILE A 261 13.92 -3.68 -11.28
C ILE A 261 13.24 -2.32 -11.49
N THR A 262 13.60 -1.31 -10.69
CA THR A 262 13.11 0.07 -10.85
C THR A 262 13.63 0.69 -12.14
N LYS A 263 14.90 0.54 -12.45
CA LYS A 263 15.47 0.98 -13.72
C LYS A 263 14.79 0.32 -14.92
N ARG A 264 14.50 -0.99 -14.81
CA ARG A 264 13.75 -1.69 -15.86
C ARG A 264 12.34 -1.11 -16.03
N TYR A 265 11.64 -0.83 -14.93
CA TYR A 265 10.32 -0.17 -14.97
C TYR A 265 10.40 1.15 -15.73
N ASN A 266 11.34 2.00 -15.34
CA ASN A 266 11.52 3.33 -15.89
C ASN A 266 11.94 3.35 -17.38
N THR A 267 12.58 2.30 -17.87
CA THR A 267 13.07 2.22 -19.26
C THR A 267 12.19 1.41 -20.20
N MET A 268 11.30 0.57 -19.68
CA MET A 268 10.43 -0.23 -20.52
C MET A 268 9.43 0.65 -21.28
N LEU A 269 8.87 0.14 -22.38
CA LEU A 269 7.96 0.86 -23.26
C LEU A 269 8.54 2.22 -23.73
N ASN A 270 9.84 2.25 -24.01
CA ASN A 270 10.58 3.46 -24.40
C ASN A 270 10.53 4.58 -23.35
N GLY A 271 10.52 4.22 -22.08
CA GLY A 271 10.50 5.17 -20.97
C GLY A 271 9.15 5.85 -20.75
N LYS A 272 8.05 5.25 -21.22
CA LYS A 272 6.70 5.81 -21.10
C LYS A 272 6.35 6.16 -19.64
N TRP A 273 6.82 5.36 -18.68
CA TRP A 273 6.54 5.51 -17.25
C TRP A 273 7.81 5.81 -16.46
N ASN A 274 8.71 6.58 -17.03
CA ASN A 274 9.92 7.00 -16.33
C ASN A 274 9.57 7.83 -15.07
N HIS A 275 10.42 7.72 -14.04
CA HIS A 275 10.29 8.36 -12.73
C HIS A 275 9.32 7.66 -11.72
N VAL A 276 9.23 6.35 -11.78
CA VAL A 276 8.61 5.54 -10.72
C VAL A 276 9.61 5.26 -9.60
#